data_596daa5429c48523164f65a49bcf73ca
#
_entry.id   596daa5429c48523164f65a49bcf73ca
#
_cell.length_a   1.000
_cell.length_b   1.000
_cell.length_c   1.000
_cell.angle_alpha   90.00
_cell.angle_beta   90.00
_cell.angle_gamma   90.00
#
_symmetry.space_group_name_H-M   'P 1'
#
loop_
_entity.id
_entity.type
_entity.pdbx_description
1 polymer ?
#
loop_
_entity_poly.entity_id
_entity_poly.type
_entity_poly.pdbx_seq_one_letter_code
_entity_poly.pdbx_strand_id
1 'polypeptide(L)'
;MKKVTKAVIPAAGLGTRVLPATKAMPKGMLPIVDKPAIQYLVEEAVRSGITDILIILGRNQSVIEDHFDRSPELEEKLAAPGKEKMLEECLGISNLANIYFVRQKQTLGLGHAVSMAKPFTGDDPFVVIYGDDVIWGEDPVCDQLIRAYEEFGRPAAGVSAVPWADVSRYCSLKTTPIHDNYFFVDDMIEKPKKGQEFSNYSILGRVLLTPEIYDLLAHTKPGAGGEIQLTDAMAEYARNYGGMTAVEFTGKHYDMGNKLKVVEAQVELALQHPEIGEAFRAYLREFCKTL
;
A
#
# COMPACT_ATOMS: atom_id res chain seq x y z
N MET A 1 -4.27 24.38 -4.08
CA MET A 1 -4.27 22.99 -4.55
C MET A 1 -5.57 22.31 -4.16
N LYS A 2 -6.00 21.27 -4.89
CA LYS A 2 -7.15 20.46 -4.48
C LYS A 2 -6.78 19.58 -3.29
N LYS A 3 -7.72 19.39 -2.36
CA LYS A 3 -7.54 18.50 -1.22
C LYS A 3 -7.46 17.04 -1.66
N VAL A 4 -6.60 16.25 -1.06
CA VAL A 4 -6.47 14.81 -1.30
C VAL A 4 -7.45 14.07 -0.39
N THR A 5 -8.48 13.47 -0.96
CA THR A 5 -9.53 12.74 -0.22
C THR A 5 -9.74 11.34 -0.75
N LYS A 6 -9.01 10.94 -1.80
CA LYS A 6 -9.19 9.67 -2.50
C LYS A 6 -7.94 8.80 -2.42
N ALA A 7 -8.15 7.49 -2.24
CA ALA A 7 -7.10 6.49 -2.39
C ALA A 7 -7.51 5.39 -3.38
N VAL A 8 -6.50 4.77 -3.97
CA VAL A 8 -6.63 3.62 -4.88
C VAL A 8 -5.74 2.51 -4.34
N ILE A 9 -6.30 1.33 -4.10
CA ILE A 9 -5.58 0.15 -3.59
C ILE A 9 -5.58 -0.95 -4.65
N PRO A 10 -4.54 -1.09 -5.47
CA PRO A 10 -4.40 -2.21 -6.41
C PRO A 10 -4.14 -3.51 -5.65
N ALA A 11 -5.14 -4.39 -5.56
CA ALA A 11 -5.08 -5.67 -4.83
C ALA A 11 -5.20 -6.91 -5.76
N ALA A 12 -5.27 -6.73 -7.09
CA ALA A 12 -5.54 -7.80 -8.06
C ALA A 12 -4.41 -8.83 -8.23
N GLY A 13 -3.26 -8.66 -7.57
CA GLY A 13 -2.10 -9.54 -7.72
C GLY A 13 -2.35 -10.97 -7.26
N LEU A 14 -1.75 -11.96 -7.96
CA LEU A 14 -1.96 -13.39 -7.71
C LEU A 14 -1.28 -13.93 -6.44
N GLY A 15 -0.35 -13.20 -5.84
CA GLY A 15 0.33 -13.60 -4.60
C GLY A 15 1.20 -14.86 -4.70
N THR A 16 1.75 -15.17 -5.88
CA THR A 16 2.49 -16.43 -6.13
C THR A 16 3.71 -16.63 -5.22
N ARG A 17 4.33 -15.54 -4.74
CA ARG A 17 5.50 -15.61 -3.85
C ARG A 17 5.21 -16.20 -2.46
N VAL A 18 3.96 -16.17 -2.02
CA VAL A 18 3.50 -16.66 -0.71
C VAL A 18 2.59 -17.90 -0.79
N LEU A 19 2.66 -18.62 -1.92
CA LEU A 19 2.03 -19.93 -2.01
C LEU A 19 2.64 -20.90 -0.96
N PRO A 20 1.82 -21.85 -0.44
CA PRO A 20 0.44 -22.18 -0.83
C PRO A 20 -0.66 -21.36 -0.16
N ALA A 21 -0.36 -20.46 0.81
CA ALA A 21 -1.36 -19.71 1.55
C ALA A 21 -2.32 -18.91 0.64
N THR A 22 -1.79 -18.35 -0.44
CA THR A 22 -2.55 -17.54 -1.39
C THR A 22 -3.20 -18.33 -2.53
N LYS A 23 -3.25 -19.67 -2.44
CA LYS A 23 -3.94 -20.49 -3.46
C LYS A 23 -5.44 -20.18 -3.55
N ALA A 24 -6.08 -19.96 -2.41
CA ALA A 24 -7.52 -19.71 -2.30
C ALA A 24 -7.86 -18.37 -1.62
N MET A 25 -6.86 -17.68 -1.07
CA MET A 25 -7.04 -16.44 -0.35
C MET A 25 -6.16 -15.34 -0.95
N PRO A 26 -6.70 -14.14 -1.24
CA PRO A 26 -5.91 -13.00 -1.69
C PRO A 26 -4.82 -12.64 -0.67
N LYS A 27 -3.63 -12.23 -1.13
CA LYS A 27 -2.54 -11.87 -0.22
C LYS A 27 -2.90 -10.71 0.74
N GLY A 28 -3.75 -9.78 0.32
CA GLY A 28 -4.26 -8.72 1.18
C GLY A 28 -5.12 -9.22 2.35
N MET A 29 -5.63 -10.46 2.28
CA MET A 29 -6.36 -11.11 3.37
C MET A 29 -5.48 -11.96 4.28
N LEU A 30 -4.17 -12.03 4.03
CA LEU A 30 -3.26 -12.65 5.00
C LEU A 30 -3.32 -11.87 6.32
N PRO A 31 -3.64 -12.52 7.44
CA PRO A 31 -3.79 -11.81 8.70
C PRO A 31 -2.42 -11.39 9.24
N ILE A 32 -2.38 -10.26 9.91
CA ILE A 32 -1.32 -9.87 10.83
C ILE A 32 -1.97 -9.88 12.22
N VAL A 33 -1.69 -10.89 13.00
CA VAL A 33 -2.39 -11.27 14.24
C VAL A 33 -3.84 -11.63 13.93
N ASP A 34 -4.79 -10.75 14.15
CA ASP A 34 -6.24 -10.93 14.01
C ASP A 34 -6.87 -10.06 12.91
N LYS A 35 -6.06 -9.20 12.26
CA LYS A 35 -6.53 -8.23 11.26
C LYS A 35 -5.93 -8.52 9.88
N PRO A 36 -6.73 -8.58 8.79
CA PRO A 36 -6.19 -8.72 7.44
C PRO A 36 -5.29 -7.56 7.04
N ALA A 37 -4.22 -7.84 6.30
CA ALA A 37 -3.27 -6.82 5.85
C ALA A 37 -3.93 -5.64 5.13
N ILE A 38 -4.95 -5.90 4.30
CA ILE A 38 -5.66 -4.84 3.56
C ILE A 38 -6.39 -3.85 4.46
N GLN A 39 -6.83 -4.27 5.65
CA GLN A 39 -7.48 -3.37 6.61
C GLN A 39 -6.48 -2.34 7.17
N TYR A 40 -5.22 -2.73 7.40
CA TYR A 40 -4.16 -1.78 7.79
C TYR A 40 -3.97 -0.67 6.75
N LEU A 41 -4.10 -1.01 5.45
CA LEU A 41 -3.96 -0.04 4.36
C LEU A 41 -5.15 0.94 4.34
N VAL A 42 -6.36 0.44 4.55
CA VAL A 42 -7.58 1.27 4.65
C VAL A 42 -7.52 2.16 5.87
N GLU A 43 -7.14 1.63 7.03
CA GLU A 43 -7.00 2.41 8.27
C GLU A 43 -5.92 3.49 8.16
N GLU A 44 -4.80 3.23 7.48
CA GLU A 44 -3.78 4.24 7.19
C GLU A 44 -4.35 5.39 6.35
N ALA A 45 -5.09 5.06 5.28
CA ALA A 45 -5.75 6.06 4.44
C ALA A 45 -6.73 6.92 5.25
N VAL A 46 -7.56 6.29 6.08
CA VAL A 46 -8.54 6.99 6.94
C VAL A 46 -7.85 7.91 7.96
N ARG A 47 -6.78 7.45 8.61
CA ARG A 47 -5.98 8.29 9.53
C ARG A 47 -5.32 9.48 8.84
N SER A 48 -5.15 9.40 7.52
CA SER A 48 -4.62 10.48 6.67
C SER A 48 -5.70 11.43 6.13
N GLY A 49 -6.95 11.29 6.58
CA GLY A 49 -8.07 12.13 6.16
C GLY A 49 -8.67 11.77 4.80
N ILE A 50 -8.34 10.61 4.26
CA ILE A 50 -8.93 10.06 3.03
C ILE A 50 -10.29 9.46 3.36
N THR A 51 -11.31 9.81 2.58
CA THR A 51 -12.72 9.42 2.81
C THR A 51 -13.24 8.40 1.80
N ASP A 52 -12.67 8.39 0.59
CA ASP A 52 -13.14 7.58 -0.52
C ASP A 52 -12.01 6.68 -1.01
N ILE A 53 -12.22 5.38 -1.00
CA ILE A 53 -11.20 4.38 -1.32
C ILE A 53 -11.70 3.44 -2.41
N LEU A 54 -10.96 3.34 -3.51
CA LEU A 54 -11.21 2.36 -4.56
C LEU A 54 -10.25 1.19 -4.42
N ILE A 55 -10.78 -0.01 -4.19
CA ILE A 55 -9.99 -1.25 -4.18
C ILE A 55 -10.14 -1.94 -5.53
N ILE A 56 -9.01 -2.19 -6.19
CA ILE A 56 -8.96 -2.84 -7.51
C ILE A 56 -8.70 -4.33 -7.30
N LEU A 57 -9.71 -5.13 -7.58
CA LEU A 57 -9.72 -6.57 -7.34
C LEU A 57 -9.42 -7.39 -8.59
N GLY A 58 -8.82 -8.55 -8.38
CA GLY A 58 -8.74 -9.60 -9.39
C GLY A 58 -9.97 -10.51 -9.39
N ARG A 59 -9.88 -11.60 -10.16
CA ARG A 59 -10.88 -12.66 -10.14
C ARG A 59 -10.81 -13.45 -8.82
N ASN A 60 -11.98 -13.85 -8.28
CA ASN A 60 -12.11 -14.66 -7.05
C ASN A 60 -11.54 -13.98 -5.79
N GLN A 61 -11.73 -12.67 -5.65
CA GLN A 61 -11.29 -11.90 -4.48
C GLN A 61 -12.45 -11.25 -3.72
N SER A 62 -13.68 -11.78 -3.84
CA SER A 62 -14.88 -11.26 -3.15
C SER A 62 -14.74 -11.25 -1.63
N VAL A 63 -13.90 -12.11 -1.06
CA VAL A 63 -13.61 -12.10 0.38
C VAL A 63 -13.07 -10.75 0.88
N ILE A 64 -12.49 -9.92 0.01
CA ILE A 64 -12.09 -8.54 0.36
C ILE A 64 -13.33 -7.64 0.41
N GLU A 65 -14.28 -7.81 -0.52
CA GLU A 65 -15.56 -7.10 -0.53
C GLU A 65 -16.34 -7.47 0.75
N ASP A 66 -16.51 -8.77 1.00
CA ASP A 66 -17.21 -9.31 2.17
C ASP A 66 -16.62 -8.81 3.51
N HIS A 67 -15.29 -8.56 3.57
CA HIS A 67 -14.63 -8.07 4.78
C HIS A 67 -15.05 -6.64 5.16
N PHE A 68 -15.27 -5.79 4.17
CA PHE A 68 -15.66 -4.39 4.40
C PHE A 68 -17.18 -4.17 4.34
N ASP A 69 -17.95 -5.17 3.91
CA ASP A 69 -19.40 -5.12 3.91
C ASP A 69 -19.99 -5.45 5.28
N ARG A 70 -21.28 -5.14 5.42
CA ARG A 70 -22.08 -5.53 6.60
C ARG A 70 -22.31 -7.04 6.60
N SER A 71 -22.27 -7.63 7.79
CA SER A 71 -22.62 -9.05 8.02
C SER A 71 -23.83 -9.16 8.96
N PRO A 72 -25.08 -8.93 8.47
CA PRO A 72 -26.26 -8.86 9.33
C PRO A 72 -26.46 -10.08 10.22
N GLU A 73 -26.18 -11.28 9.72
CA GLU A 73 -26.29 -12.53 10.49
C GLU A 73 -25.30 -12.60 11.66
N LEU A 74 -24.06 -12.14 11.45
CA LEU A 74 -23.04 -12.05 12.50
C LEU A 74 -23.39 -10.96 13.50
N GLU A 75 -23.79 -9.80 13.03
CA GLU A 75 -24.18 -8.65 13.83
C GLU A 75 -25.36 -8.97 14.75
N GLU A 76 -26.39 -9.67 14.25
CA GLU A 76 -27.52 -10.15 15.05
C GLU A 76 -27.06 -11.07 16.19
N LYS A 77 -26.12 -12.00 15.93
CA LYS A 77 -25.56 -12.88 16.95
C LYS A 77 -24.70 -12.12 17.97
N LEU A 78 -24.03 -11.06 17.54
CA LEU A 78 -23.19 -10.22 18.41
C LEU A 78 -24.00 -9.18 19.20
N ALA A 79 -25.25 -8.92 18.81
CA ALA A 79 -26.16 -8.05 19.58
C ALA A 79 -26.61 -8.67 20.93
N ALA A 80 -26.21 -9.91 21.22
CA ALA A 80 -26.47 -10.57 22.51
C ALA A 80 -25.66 -9.92 23.64
N PRO A 81 -26.20 -9.85 24.87
CA PRO A 81 -25.50 -9.27 26.02
C PRO A 81 -24.10 -9.85 26.24
N GLY A 82 -23.12 -8.97 26.52
CA GLY A 82 -21.73 -9.35 26.79
C GLY A 82 -20.86 -9.47 25.53
N LYS A 83 -21.37 -9.09 24.35
CA LYS A 83 -20.62 -9.10 23.07
C LYS A 83 -20.56 -7.73 22.41
N GLU A 84 -20.85 -6.67 23.15
CA GLU A 84 -20.98 -5.31 22.63
C GLU A 84 -19.69 -4.83 21.95
N LYS A 85 -18.53 -5.14 22.53
CA LYS A 85 -17.22 -4.81 21.95
C LYS A 85 -17.00 -5.47 20.59
N MET A 86 -17.34 -6.78 20.47
CA MET A 86 -17.19 -7.50 19.21
C MET A 86 -18.12 -6.95 18.13
N LEU A 87 -19.34 -6.54 18.52
CA LEU A 87 -20.28 -5.90 17.60
C LEU A 87 -19.75 -4.56 17.13
N GLU A 88 -19.23 -3.73 18.03
CA GLU A 88 -18.64 -2.44 17.70
C GLU A 88 -17.45 -2.59 16.75
N GLU A 89 -16.56 -3.54 16.99
CA GLU A 89 -15.44 -3.88 16.09
C GLU A 89 -15.93 -4.29 14.70
N CYS A 90 -16.92 -5.19 14.63
CA CYS A 90 -17.49 -5.64 13.36
C CYS A 90 -18.12 -4.48 12.57
N LEU A 91 -18.93 -3.65 13.22
CA LEU A 91 -19.56 -2.48 12.62
C LEU A 91 -18.52 -1.41 12.23
N GLY A 92 -17.46 -1.27 13.03
CA GLY A 92 -16.37 -0.33 12.79
C GLY A 92 -15.66 -0.57 11.47
N ILE A 93 -15.46 -1.84 11.09
CA ILE A 93 -14.83 -2.21 9.81
C ILE A 93 -15.65 -1.71 8.62
N SER A 94 -16.96 -1.95 8.64
CA SER A 94 -17.88 -1.55 7.54
C SER A 94 -18.07 -0.04 7.43
N ASN A 95 -17.71 0.73 8.47
CA ASN A 95 -17.87 2.18 8.53
C ASN A 95 -16.54 2.95 8.43
N LEU A 96 -15.42 2.29 8.10
CA LEU A 96 -14.10 2.91 8.02
C LEU A 96 -14.05 4.06 7.00
N ALA A 97 -14.57 3.84 5.80
CA ALA A 97 -14.56 4.79 4.70
C ALA A 97 -15.65 4.46 3.68
N ASN A 98 -15.85 5.32 2.69
CA ASN A 98 -16.63 4.96 1.48
C ASN A 98 -15.74 4.08 0.60
N ILE A 99 -15.98 2.77 0.60
CA ILE A 99 -15.17 1.82 -0.15
C ILE A 99 -15.90 1.42 -1.43
N TYR A 100 -15.19 1.51 -2.55
CA TYR A 100 -15.65 1.16 -3.89
C TYR A 100 -14.79 0.03 -4.42
N PHE A 101 -15.36 -0.82 -5.25
CA PHE A 101 -14.65 -1.96 -5.84
C PHE A 101 -14.74 -1.91 -7.37
N VAL A 102 -13.62 -2.19 -8.02
CA VAL A 102 -13.56 -2.40 -9.46
C VAL A 102 -12.72 -3.64 -9.78
N ARG A 103 -13.10 -4.37 -10.82
CA ARG A 103 -12.41 -5.60 -11.19
C ARG A 103 -11.44 -5.38 -12.33
N GLN A 104 -10.16 -5.64 -12.09
CA GLN A 104 -9.15 -5.76 -13.14
C GLN A 104 -9.36 -7.07 -13.91
N LYS A 105 -9.96 -6.98 -15.11
CA LYS A 105 -10.29 -8.16 -15.92
C LYS A 105 -9.07 -8.90 -16.46
N GLN A 106 -7.98 -8.17 -16.70
CA GLN A 106 -6.69 -8.68 -17.17
C GLN A 106 -5.57 -8.06 -16.33
N THR A 107 -4.69 -8.87 -15.78
CA THR A 107 -3.57 -8.43 -14.94
C THR A 107 -2.39 -8.00 -15.84
N LEU A 108 -2.46 -6.78 -16.37
CA LEU A 108 -1.45 -6.22 -17.27
C LEU A 108 -0.40 -5.36 -16.55
N GLY A 109 -0.33 -5.42 -15.23
CA GLY A 109 0.61 -4.68 -14.40
C GLY A 109 -0.04 -3.61 -13.53
N LEU A 110 0.80 -2.97 -12.69
CA LEU A 110 0.36 -1.97 -11.71
C LEU A 110 -0.15 -0.69 -12.39
N GLY A 111 0.53 -0.22 -13.43
CA GLY A 111 0.09 0.96 -14.20
C GLY A 111 -1.29 0.75 -14.83
N HIS A 112 -1.54 -0.45 -15.38
CA HIS A 112 -2.87 -0.80 -15.91
C HIS A 112 -3.93 -0.83 -14.79
N ALA A 113 -3.60 -1.36 -13.61
CA ALA A 113 -4.54 -1.33 -12.50
C ALA A 113 -4.91 0.12 -12.15
N VAL A 114 -3.92 0.99 -11.95
CA VAL A 114 -4.13 2.40 -11.62
C VAL A 114 -4.93 3.13 -12.71
N SER A 115 -4.71 2.84 -14.01
CA SER A 115 -5.47 3.46 -15.10
C SER A 115 -6.98 3.23 -15.01
N MET A 116 -7.41 2.13 -14.40
CA MET A 116 -8.84 1.83 -14.17
C MET A 116 -9.49 2.74 -13.14
N ALA A 117 -8.71 3.45 -12.34
CA ALA A 117 -9.23 4.36 -11.32
C ALA A 117 -9.67 5.72 -11.88
N LYS A 118 -9.37 6.06 -13.14
CA LYS A 118 -9.72 7.36 -13.76
C LYS A 118 -11.20 7.76 -13.59
N PRO A 119 -12.21 6.88 -13.77
CA PRO A 119 -13.60 7.24 -13.55
C PRO A 119 -13.93 7.58 -12.08
N PHE A 120 -13.19 7.03 -11.12
CA PHE A 120 -13.38 7.27 -9.69
C PHE A 120 -12.65 8.54 -9.23
N THR A 121 -11.40 8.72 -9.62
CA THR A 121 -10.60 9.86 -9.19
C THR A 121 -10.99 11.14 -9.93
N GLY A 122 -11.39 11.03 -11.20
CA GLY A 122 -11.67 12.19 -12.04
C GLY A 122 -10.43 13.09 -12.17
N ASP A 123 -10.63 14.36 -11.86
CA ASP A 123 -9.60 15.40 -11.89
C ASP A 123 -9.01 15.72 -10.51
N ASP A 124 -9.17 14.81 -9.53
CA ASP A 124 -8.65 15.01 -8.19
C ASP A 124 -7.30 14.30 -8.00
N PRO A 125 -6.39 14.85 -7.17
CA PRO A 125 -5.20 14.13 -6.72
C PRO A 125 -5.62 12.95 -5.83
N PHE A 126 -4.84 11.88 -5.87
CA PHE A 126 -5.15 10.65 -5.14
C PHE A 126 -3.89 9.92 -4.70
N VAL A 127 -4.01 9.15 -3.62
CA VAL A 127 -2.93 8.28 -3.16
C VAL A 127 -3.12 6.88 -3.74
N VAL A 128 -2.06 6.28 -4.26
CA VAL A 128 -2.02 4.85 -4.58
C VAL A 128 -1.31 4.13 -3.43
N ILE A 129 -1.96 3.12 -2.87
CA ILE A 129 -1.46 2.28 -1.78
C ILE A 129 -1.28 0.87 -2.33
N TYR A 130 -0.05 0.37 -2.42
CA TYR A 130 0.18 -0.98 -2.96
C TYR A 130 -0.39 -2.02 -2.01
N GLY A 131 -1.23 -2.90 -2.55
CA GLY A 131 -2.10 -3.79 -1.79
C GLY A 131 -1.42 -4.89 -0.96
N ASP A 132 -0.09 -4.94 -0.95
CA ASP A 132 0.73 -5.89 -0.20
C ASP A 132 1.83 -5.23 0.65
N ASP A 133 1.89 -3.91 0.68
CA ASP A 133 2.90 -3.18 1.45
C ASP A 133 2.26 -2.55 2.69
N VAL A 134 2.38 -3.21 3.84
CA VAL A 134 1.95 -2.65 5.13
C VAL A 134 3.08 -1.81 5.72
N ILE A 135 2.77 -0.58 6.09
CA ILE A 135 3.71 0.28 6.80
C ILE A 135 3.14 0.60 8.17
N TRP A 136 3.86 0.22 9.21
CA TRP A 136 3.46 0.41 10.59
C TRP A 136 4.23 1.56 11.23
N GLY A 137 3.50 2.55 11.76
CA GLY A 137 4.08 3.72 12.41
C GLY A 137 3.00 4.66 12.94
N GLU A 138 3.42 5.62 13.76
CA GLU A 138 2.53 6.63 14.34
C GLU A 138 2.07 7.65 13.30
N ASP A 139 2.99 8.07 12.43
CA ASP A 139 2.75 9.04 11.35
C ASP A 139 2.40 8.30 10.05
N PRO A 140 1.14 8.33 9.58
CA PRO A 140 0.73 7.62 8.37
C PRO A 140 1.48 8.10 7.13
N VAL A 141 2.00 7.17 6.31
CA VAL A 141 2.77 7.56 5.12
C VAL A 141 1.91 8.30 4.10
N CYS A 142 0.64 7.95 3.97
CA CYS A 142 -0.28 8.72 3.13
C CYS A 142 -0.34 10.20 3.54
N ASP A 143 -0.36 10.50 4.86
CA ASP A 143 -0.36 11.88 5.36
C ASP A 143 0.99 12.57 5.11
N GLN A 144 2.11 11.85 5.28
CA GLN A 144 3.44 12.38 4.93
C GLN A 144 3.51 12.81 3.46
N LEU A 145 2.91 12.03 2.54
CA LEU A 145 2.84 12.37 1.11
C LEU A 145 1.88 13.53 0.84
N ILE A 146 0.78 13.64 1.56
CA ILE A 146 -0.18 14.74 1.44
C ILE A 146 0.51 16.05 1.85
N ARG A 147 1.23 16.07 2.97
CA ARG A 147 2.01 17.24 3.40
C ARG A 147 3.06 17.65 2.34
N ALA A 148 3.77 16.69 1.78
CA ALA A 148 4.74 16.96 0.70
C ALA A 148 4.05 17.54 -0.54
N TYR A 149 2.88 17.03 -0.91
CA TYR A 149 2.10 17.57 -2.02
C TYR A 149 1.63 19.01 -1.74
N GLU A 150 1.16 19.28 -0.53
CA GLU A 150 0.72 20.62 -0.12
C GLU A 150 1.87 21.62 -0.10
N GLU A 151 3.08 21.19 0.24
CA GLU A 151 4.26 22.06 0.28
C GLU A 151 4.83 22.32 -1.11
N PHE A 152 4.99 21.29 -1.94
CA PHE A 152 5.74 21.40 -3.21
C PHE A 152 4.86 21.49 -4.45
N GLY A 153 3.56 21.23 -4.37
CA GLY A 153 2.61 21.32 -5.48
C GLY A 153 2.81 20.30 -6.60
N ARG A 154 3.46 19.16 -6.32
CA ARG A 154 3.77 18.12 -7.30
C ARG A 154 3.54 16.71 -6.72
N PRO A 155 3.36 15.69 -7.57
CA PRO A 155 3.23 14.30 -7.11
C PRO A 155 4.35 13.89 -6.16
N ALA A 156 4.03 13.00 -5.21
CA ALA A 156 4.96 12.56 -4.18
C ALA A 156 5.07 11.03 -4.14
N ALA A 157 6.26 10.52 -3.82
CA ALA A 157 6.52 9.10 -3.66
C ALA A 157 7.14 8.81 -2.29
N GLY A 158 6.58 7.87 -1.55
CA GLY A 158 7.16 7.37 -0.30
C GLY A 158 8.33 6.44 -0.60
N VAL A 159 9.51 6.82 -0.15
CA VAL A 159 10.74 6.09 -0.41
C VAL A 159 11.44 5.68 0.87
N SER A 160 12.27 4.64 0.76
CA SER A 160 13.25 4.29 1.78
C SER A 160 14.52 3.75 1.11
N ALA A 161 15.65 3.88 1.80
CA ALA A 161 16.88 3.28 1.35
C ALA A 161 16.82 1.75 1.50
N VAL A 162 17.02 1.03 0.40
CA VAL A 162 17.12 -0.44 0.40
C VAL A 162 18.59 -0.86 0.28
N PRO A 163 18.96 -2.07 0.71
CA PRO A 163 20.30 -2.59 0.45
C PRO A 163 20.62 -2.57 -1.05
N TRP A 164 21.81 -2.13 -1.44
CA TRP A 164 22.23 -2.06 -2.86
C TRP A 164 22.03 -3.37 -3.62
N ALA A 165 22.19 -4.51 -2.95
CA ALA A 165 21.98 -5.83 -3.54
C ALA A 165 20.50 -6.10 -3.93
N ASP A 166 19.57 -5.36 -3.35
CA ASP A 166 18.13 -5.54 -3.55
C ASP A 166 17.52 -4.49 -4.50
N VAL A 167 18.24 -3.41 -4.88
CA VAL A 167 17.72 -2.34 -5.73
C VAL A 167 17.12 -2.87 -7.04
N SER A 168 17.75 -3.89 -7.64
CA SER A 168 17.25 -4.52 -8.88
C SER A 168 15.88 -5.23 -8.74
N ARG A 169 15.36 -5.35 -7.53
CA ARG A 169 14.02 -5.93 -7.24
C ARG A 169 12.93 -4.87 -7.15
N TYR A 170 13.33 -3.61 -7.02
CA TYR A 170 12.48 -2.42 -6.86
C TYR A 170 12.75 -1.41 -7.98
N CYS A 171 12.35 -0.19 -7.77
CA CYS A 171 12.80 0.92 -8.62
C CYS A 171 14.01 1.65 -8.00
N SER A 172 14.72 2.41 -8.81
CA SER A 172 15.80 3.30 -8.37
C SER A 172 15.47 4.72 -8.80
N LEU A 173 15.53 5.68 -7.88
CA LEU A 173 15.19 7.07 -8.12
C LEU A 173 16.44 7.93 -8.25
N LYS A 174 16.42 8.87 -9.22
CA LYS A 174 17.41 9.92 -9.31
C LYS A 174 16.97 11.09 -8.46
N THR A 175 17.61 11.22 -7.29
CA THR A 175 17.20 12.13 -6.23
C THR A 175 18.21 13.26 -6.02
N THR A 176 17.70 14.47 -5.73
CA THR A 176 18.49 15.61 -5.25
C THR A 176 17.86 16.07 -3.94
N PRO A 177 18.63 16.20 -2.84
CA PRO A 177 18.09 16.67 -1.56
C PRO A 177 17.45 18.06 -1.68
N ILE A 178 16.29 18.26 -1.01
CA ILE A 178 15.66 19.57 -0.86
C ILE A 178 15.94 20.08 0.57
N HIS A 179 15.27 19.49 1.56
CA HIS A 179 15.49 19.70 2.99
C HIS A 179 14.89 18.53 3.77
N ASP A 180 15.31 18.33 5.00
CA ASP A 180 14.87 17.26 5.90
C ASP A 180 14.87 15.88 5.19
N ASN A 181 13.72 15.24 5.11
CA ASN A 181 13.51 13.95 4.45
C ASN A 181 12.89 14.08 3.04
N TYR A 182 12.94 15.27 2.43
CA TYR A 182 12.39 15.53 1.10
C TYR A 182 13.49 15.61 0.03
N PHE A 183 13.23 14.97 -1.09
CA PHE A 183 14.13 14.97 -2.25
C PHE A 183 13.35 15.32 -3.52
N PHE A 184 13.98 16.06 -4.39
CA PHE A 184 13.51 16.24 -5.76
C PHE A 184 13.87 15.00 -6.59
N VAL A 185 12.93 14.54 -7.41
CA VAL A 185 13.10 13.41 -8.33
C VAL A 185 12.90 13.87 -9.75
N ASP A 186 13.92 13.76 -10.57
CA ASP A 186 13.87 14.11 -12.01
C ASP A 186 13.84 12.88 -12.93
N ASP A 187 14.13 11.70 -12.41
CA ASP A 187 14.07 10.43 -13.15
C ASP A 187 13.96 9.22 -12.21
N MET A 188 13.50 8.10 -12.75
CA MET A 188 13.49 6.82 -12.06
C MET A 188 13.52 5.65 -13.05
N ILE A 189 13.92 4.47 -12.59
CA ILE A 189 13.98 3.26 -13.40
C ILE A 189 13.45 2.06 -12.62
N GLU A 190 12.53 1.30 -13.23
CA GLU A 190 11.98 0.07 -12.66
C GLU A 190 12.94 -1.09 -12.88
N LYS A 191 13.25 -1.82 -11.80
CA LYS A 191 14.11 -3.00 -11.80
C LYS A 191 15.40 -2.82 -12.61
N PRO A 192 16.24 -1.85 -12.22
CA PRO A 192 17.45 -1.51 -12.98
C PRO A 192 18.38 -2.72 -13.09
N LYS A 193 19.05 -2.85 -14.23
CA LYS A 193 20.18 -3.77 -14.34
C LYS A 193 21.36 -3.20 -13.57
N LYS A 194 22.24 -4.07 -13.09
CA LYS A 194 23.45 -3.67 -12.37
C LYS A 194 24.24 -2.58 -13.13
N GLY A 195 24.49 -1.46 -12.47
CA GLY A 195 25.17 -0.31 -13.01
C GLY A 195 24.25 0.71 -13.71
N GLN A 196 22.93 0.52 -13.66
CA GLN A 196 21.94 1.48 -14.14
C GLN A 196 21.20 2.19 -12.99
N GLU A 197 21.51 1.80 -11.75
CA GLU A 197 20.91 2.37 -10.56
C GLU A 197 21.33 3.83 -10.39
N PHE A 198 20.37 4.74 -10.14
CA PHE A 198 20.65 6.13 -9.80
C PHE A 198 21.02 6.29 -8.32
N SER A 199 20.29 5.58 -7.46
CA SER A 199 20.47 5.55 -6.01
C SER A 199 19.92 4.25 -5.43
N ASN A 200 20.05 4.07 -4.13
CA ASN A 200 19.39 2.97 -3.41
C ASN A 200 18.04 3.38 -2.77
N TYR A 201 17.53 4.58 -3.07
CA TYR A 201 16.17 4.94 -2.72
C TYR A 201 15.18 4.26 -3.66
N SER A 202 14.20 3.58 -3.06
CA SER A 202 13.14 2.86 -3.78
C SER A 202 11.78 3.23 -3.24
N ILE A 203 10.76 3.27 -4.13
CA ILE A 203 9.37 3.46 -3.72
C ILE A 203 8.90 2.20 -3.00
N LEU A 204 8.40 2.37 -1.79
CA LEU A 204 7.87 1.26 -0.99
C LEU A 204 6.38 1.48 -0.68
N GLY A 205 5.56 1.18 -1.66
CA GLY A 205 4.12 0.98 -1.47
C GLY A 205 3.23 2.20 -1.46
N ARG A 206 3.75 3.44 -1.48
CA ARG A 206 2.91 4.66 -1.42
C ARG A 206 3.35 5.69 -2.44
N VAL A 207 2.39 6.17 -3.25
CA VAL A 207 2.61 7.31 -4.14
C VAL A 207 1.35 8.19 -4.18
N LEU A 208 1.54 9.49 -4.17
CA LEU A 208 0.50 10.49 -4.42
C LEU A 208 0.63 10.98 -5.86
N LEU A 209 -0.43 10.88 -6.63
CA LEU A 209 -0.46 11.19 -8.05
C LEU A 209 -1.49 12.26 -8.37
N THR A 210 -1.30 12.93 -9.49
CA THR A 210 -2.23 13.88 -10.07
C THR A 210 -2.83 13.33 -11.35
N PRO A 211 -3.94 13.89 -11.87
CA PRO A 211 -4.69 13.34 -13.00
C PRO A 211 -3.89 13.17 -14.28
N GLU A 212 -2.82 13.96 -14.47
CA GLU A 212 -1.95 13.89 -15.63
C GLU A 212 -1.31 12.51 -15.83
N ILE A 213 -1.20 11.72 -14.76
CA ILE A 213 -0.66 10.36 -14.85
C ILE A 213 -1.48 9.47 -15.78
N TYR A 214 -2.77 9.72 -15.94
CA TYR A 214 -3.63 8.90 -16.78
C TYR A 214 -3.33 9.05 -18.28
N ASP A 215 -2.95 10.24 -18.70
CA ASP A 215 -2.56 10.47 -20.09
C ASP A 215 -1.23 9.78 -20.41
N LEU A 216 -0.32 9.73 -19.44
CA LEU A 216 0.93 8.99 -19.56
C LEU A 216 0.68 7.47 -19.57
N LEU A 217 -0.14 6.96 -18.65
CA LEU A 217 -0.50 5.55 -18.61
C LEU A 217 -1.18 5.05 -19.89
N ALA A 218 -1.95 5.90 -20.56
CA ALA A 218 -2.61 5.56 -21.83
C ALA A 218 -1.61 5.22 -22.96
N HIS A 219 -0.38 5.72 -22.88
CA HIS A 219 0.66 5.54 -23.89
C HIS A 219 1.86 4.71 -23.37
N THR A 220 1.89 4.38 -22.08
CA THR A 220 2.96 3.58 -21.47
C THR A 220 2.98 2.18 -22.09
N LYS A 221 4.12 1.79 -22.64
CA LYS A 221 4.32 0.46 -23.22
C LYS A 221 4.66 -0.56 -22.11
N PRO A 222 4.40 -1.86 -22.35
CA PRO A 222 4.90 -2.88 -21.46
C PRO A 222 6.41 -2.78 -21.24
N GLY A 223 6.83 -2.67 -19.99
CA GLY A 223 8.21 -2.54 -19.54
C GLY A 223 8.73 -3.82 -18.88
N ALA A 224 9.34 -3.70 -17.71
CA ALA A 224 9.89 -4.81 -16.96
C ALA A 224 8.84 -5.91 -16.73
N GLY A 225 9.17 -7.17 -17.05
CA GLY A 225 8.24 -8.29 -16.92
C GLY A 225 7.11 -8.34 -17.95
N GLY A 226 7.09 -7.48 -18.96
CA GLY A 226 6.00 -7.38 -19.94
C GLY A 226 4.73 -6.70 -19.39
N GLU A 227 4.83 -6.01 -18.27
CA GLU A 227 3.75 -5.33 -17.60
C GLU A 227 3.76 -3.82 -17.87
N ILE A 228 2.59 -3.19 -17.86
CA ILE A 228 2.48 -1.72 -17.83
C ILE A 228 2.85 -1.25 -16.42
N GLN A 229 4.07 -0.76 -16.29
CA GLN A 229 4.61 -0.34 -15.00
C GLN A 229 4.17 1.10 -14.65
N LEU A 230 3.72 1.30 -13.42
CA LEU A 230 3.40 2.64 -12.91
C LEU A 230 4.66 3.49 -12.83
N THR A 231 5.78 2.88 -12.48
CA THR A 231 7.10 3.55 -12.39
C THR A 231 7.53 4.16 -13.72
N ASP A 232 7.25 3.49 -14.86
CA ASP A 232 7.62 4.02 -16.19
C ASP A 232 6.82 5.29 -16.52
N ALA A 233 5.53 5.32 -16.19
CA ALA A 233 4.70 6.53 -16.34
C ALA A 233 5.14 7.65 -15.39
N MET A 234 5.49 7.32 -14.15
CA MET A 234 6.03 8.30 -13.19
C MET A 234 7.39 8.83 -13.60
N ALA A 235 8.25 8.00 -14.21
CA ALA A 235 9.52 8.44 -14.77
C ALA A 235 9.32 9.45 -15.91
N GLU A 236 8.37 9.19 -16.80
CA GLU A 236 7.99 10.14 -17.85
C GLU A 236 7.42 11.44 -17.28
N TYR A 237 6.57 11.34 -16.23
CA TYR A 237 6.09 12.51 -15.51
C TYR A 237 7.25 13.33 -14.92
N ALA A 238 8.16 12.67 -14.22
CA ALA A 238 9.28 13.34 -13.57
C ALA A 238 10.17 14.10 -14.57
N ARG A 239 10.41 13.53 -15.75
CA ARG A 239 11.23 14.16 -16.79
C ARG A 239 10.54 15.35 -17.47
N ASN A 240 9.21 15.29 -17.67
CA ASN A 240 8.50 16.17 -18.60
C ASN A 240 7.54 17.16 -17.94
N TYR A 241 7.17 16.93 -16.66
CA TYR A 241 6.16 17.72 -15.93
C TYR A 241 6.69 18.42 -14.67
N GLY A 242 8.01 18.64 -14.61
CA GLY A 242 8.61 19.43 -13.52
C GLY A 242 9.00 18.63 -12.28
N GLY A 243 9.19 17.33 -12.43
CA GLY A 243 9.68 16.46 -11.36
C GLY A 243 8.61 15.96 -10.41
N MET A 244 9.04 15.12 -9.48
CA MET A 244 8.24 14.61 -8.36
C MET A 244 8.97 14.90 -7.04
N THR A 245 8.30 14.74 -5.92
CA THR A 245 8.92 14.77 -4.59
C THR A 245 9.06 13.35 -4.06
N ALA A 246 10.24 12.95 -3.59
CA ALA A 246 10.38 11.76 -2.77
C ALA A 246 10.37 12.16 -1.29
N VAL A 247 9.67 11.38 -0.50
CA VAL A 247 9.60 11.51 0.96
C VAL A 247 10.22 10.26 1.56
N GLU A 248 11.38 10.40 2.20
CA GLU A 248 11.91 9.30 3.01
C GLU A 248 11.02 9.16 4.25
N PHE A 249 10.07 8.23 4.15
CA PHE A 249 9.00 8.10 5.12
C PHE A 249 9.49 7.51 6.45
N THR A 250 8.80 7.85 7.52
CA THR A 250 8.91 7.19 8.81
C THR A 250 7.94 6.02 8.91
N GLY A 251 8.30 4.98 9.64
CA GLY A 251 7.50 3.76 9.77
C GLY A 251 8.25 2.53 9.29
N LYS A 252 7.80 1.38 9.73
CA LYS A 252 8.41 0.09 9.37
C LYS A 252 7.60 -0.61 8.28
N HIS A 253 8.27 -0.89 7.17
CA HIS A 253 7.68 -1.53 6.00
C HIS A 253 7.73 -3.06 6.08
N TYR A 254 6.61 -3.71 5.73
CA TYR A 254 6.46 -5.15 5.61
C TYR A 254 5.85 -5.51 4.25
N ASP A 255 6.64 -6.15 3.37
CA ASP A 255 6.17 -6.73 2.10
C ASP A 255 5.43 -8.05 2.39
N MET A 256 4.09 -8.03 2.35
CA MET A 256 3.23 -9.21 2.54
C MET A 256 3.37 -10.23 1.39
N GLY A 257 4.11 -9.91 0.35
CA GLY A 257 4.55 -10.85 -0.67
C GLY A 257 5.85 -11.59 -0.34
N ASN A 258 6.46 -11.33 0.82
CA ASN A 258 7.69 -11.97 1.28
C ASN A 258 7.42 -12.78 2.55
N LYS A 259 7.67 -14.10 2.52
CA LYS A 259 7.36 -15.01 3.64
C LYS A 259 8.03 -14.60 4.96
N LEU A 260 9.29 -14.13 4.90
CA LEU A 260 10.00 -13.68 6.10
C LEU A 260 9.37 -12.39 6.66
N LYS A 261 9.05 -11.43 5.79
CA LYS A 261 8.42 -10.16 6.20
C LYS A 261 7.03 -10.37 6.78
N VAL A 262 6.28 -11.36 6.28
CA VAL A 262 4.99 -11.75 6.88
C VAL A 262 5.20 -12.23 8.33
N VAL A 263 6.21 -13.08 8.58
CA VAL A 263 6.51 -13.57 9.95
C VAL A 263 7.03 -12.44 10.84
N GLU A 264 7.90 -11.57 10.31
CA GLU A 264 8.37 -10.38 11.05
C GLU A 264 7.20 -9.49 11.48
N ALA A 265 6.26 -9.20 10.56
CA ALA A 265 5.05 -8.44 10.87
C ALA A 265 4.21 -9.12 11.97
N GLN A 266 3.98 -10.44 11.86
CA GLN A 266 3.27 -11.21 12.87
C GLN A 266 3.90 -11.07 14.27
N VAL A 267 5.21 -11.25 14.37
CA VAL A 267 5.91 -11.21 15.66
C VAL A 267 5.88 -9.80 16.26
N GLU A 268 6.19 -8.80 15.46
CA GLU A 268 6.35 -7.44 15.96
C GLU A 268 5.01 -6.77 16.31
N LEU A 269 3.95 -7.00 15.50
CA LEU A 269 2.64 -6.47 15.83
C LEU A 269 1.97 -7.26 16.96
N ALA A 270 2.20 -8.57 17.06
CA ALA A 270 1.73 -9.35 18.20
C ALA A 270 2.31 -8.87 19.54
N LEU A 271 3.57 -8.39 19.55
CA LEU A 271 4.19 -7.81 20.76
C LEU A 271 3.54 -6.48 21.19
N GLN A 272 2.86 -5.80 20.28
CA GLN A 272 2.15 -4.53 20.55
C GLN A 272 0.65 -4.71 20.71
N HIS A 273 0.14 -5.93 20.48
CA HIS A 273 -1.29 -6.21 20.51
C HIS A 273 -1.84 -6.10 21.95
N PRO A 274 -2.95 -5.36 22.17
CA PRO A 274 -3.45 -5.05 23.50
C PRO A 274 -3.86 -6.28 24.33
N GLU A 275 -4.33 -7.34 23.68
CA GLU A 275 -4.85 -8.53 24.38
C GLU A 275 -3.76 -9.58 24.63
N ILE A 276 -2.83 -9.77 23.68
CA ILE A 276 -1.86 -10.87 23.73
C ILE A 276 -0.41 -10.44 23.94
N GLY A 277 -0.09 -9.14 23.77
CA GLY A 277 1.29 -8.65 23.67
C GLY A 277 2.15 -9.03 24.89
N GLU A 278 1.60 -8.95 26.09
CA GLU A 278 2.33 -9.31 27.32
C GLU A 278 2.60 -10.83 27.39
N ALA A 279 1.58 -11.64 27.16
CA ALA A 279 1.70 -13.09 27.17
C ALA A 279 2.64 -13.58 26.05
N PHE A 280 2.55 -12.98 24.86
CA PHE A 280 3.40 -13.30 23.73
C PHE A 280 4.87 -12.92 23.99
N ARG A 281 5.12 -11.79 24.63
CA ARG A 281 6.47 -11.38 25.06
C ARG A 281 7.08 -12.38 26.05
N ALA A 282 6.30 -12.85 27.01
CA ALA A 282 6.72 -13.88 27.97
C ALA A 282 7.05 -15.20 27.24
N TYR A 283 6.18 -15.64 26.34
CA TYR A 283 6.43 -16.81 25.50
C TYR A 283 7.71 -16.70 24.69
N LEU A 284 7.95 -15.59 24.01
CA LEU A 284 9.17 -15.39 23.20
C LEU A 284 10.46 -15.42 24.03
N ARG A 285 10.43 -14.86 25.26
CA ARG A 285 11.58 -14.92 26.16
C ARG A 285 11.97 -16.35 26.50
N GLU A 286 10.99 -17.23 26.72
CA GLU A 286 11.26 -18.65 26.98
C GLU A 286 11.67 -19.39 25.71
N PHE A 287 10.98 -19.13 24.59
CA PHE A 287 11.29 -19.76 23.32
C PHE A 287 12.72 -19.44 22.84
N CYS A 288 13.17 -18.19 22.94
CA CYS A 288 14.53 -17.80 22.56
C CYS A 288 15.64 -18.51 23.37
N LYS A 289 15.34 -19.07 24.56
CA LYS A 289 16.31 -19.89 25.31
C LYS A 289 16.55 -21.27 24.69
N THR A 290 15.68 -21.67 23.75
CA THR A 290 15.76 -22.96 23.07
C THR A 290 16.45 -22.91 21.70
N LEU A 291 16.80 -21.70 21.21
CA LEU A 291 17.55 -21.44 19.99
C LEU A 291 19.04 -21.35 20.24
#